data_f2a9ff821655160c341a231f465e2ec9
#
_entry.id   f2a9ff821655160c341a231f465e2ec9
#
_cell.length_a   1.000
_cell.length_b   1.000
_cell.length_c   1.000
_cell.angle_alpha   90.00
_cell.angle_beta   90.00
_cell.angle_gamma   90.00
#
_symmetry.space_group_name_H-M   'P 1'
#
loop_
_entity.id
_entity.type
_entity.pdbx_description
1 polymer ?
#
loop_
_entity_poly.entity_id
_entity_poly.type
_entity_poly.pdbx_seq_one_letter_code
_entity_poly.pdbx_strand_id
1 'polypeptide(L)'
;GADAFRAYQEGHKHEVPAPGSAYPFIKRLLHLNKLFPEHSPVEVVMLSRNDPVAGRRMMNSMPHYGLDITRAFFLSGKAPYPYMKAVNACLYLSTNKEEVKDAISNGYPAGHVLPCSAVNDDGDSQLRIAFDFDGVLVDDEAESQYEDGGLPLFHHYEVKNKEKPLKDGPLMPLMQRISNIQRLELENSNKVNRPEKAVRISIITARNAPAHERLLNTMKHLGIEADELFLTGGIEKKNILDIMKPQIFFDDQLGHLTPASENTPCVHIPFGIRNK
;
A
#
# COMPACT_ATOMS: atom_id res chain seq x y z
N GLY A 1 29.47 4.66 -10.35
CA GLY A 1 28.62 4.94 -11.50
C GLY A 1 27.90 3.70 -11.99
N ALA A 2 27.08 3.79 -13.04
CA ALA A 2 26.24 2.70 -13.56
C ALA A 2 27.01 1.44 -13.93
N ASP A 3 28.18 1.59 -14.56
CA ASP A 3 29.03 0.45 -14.96
C ASP A 3 29.60 -0.31 -13.75
N ALA A 4 29.99 0.40 -12.69
CA ALA A 4 30.48 -0.23 -11.46
C ALA A 4 29.33 -0.99 -10.75
N PHE A 5 28.11 -0.42 -10.73
CA PHE A 5 26.93 -1.08 -10.20
C PHE A 5 26.58 -2.35 -11.00
N ARG A 6 26.60 -2.27 -12.32
CA ARG A 6 26.38 -3.40 -13.22
C ARG A 6 27.39 -4.52 -13.00
N ALA A 7 28.69 -4.18 -12.94
CA ALA A 7 29.78 -5.13 -12.69
C ALA A 7 29.61 -5.81 -11.30
N TYR A 8 29.24 -5.04 -10.27
CA TYR A 8 28.95 -5.55 -8.95
C TYR A 8 27.78 -6.55 -8.98
N GLN A 9 26.66 -6.20 -9.60
CA GLN A 9 25.48 -7.08 -9.69
C GLN A 9 25.78 -8.36 -10.46
N GLU A 10 26.55 -8.29 -11.55
CA GLU A 10 26.96 -9.48 -12.30
C GLU A 10 27.91 -10.38 -11.50
N GLY A 11 28.88 -9.81 -10.77
CA GLY A 11 29.77 -10.57 -9.89
C GLY A 11 29.06 -11.28 -8.74
N HIS A 12 27.94 -10.71 -8.28
CA HIS A 12 27.17 -11.22 -7.14
C HIS A 12 25.82 -11.86 -7.56
N LYS A 13 25.68 -12.24 -8.83
CA LYS A 13 24.39 -12.73 -9.40
C LYS A 13 23.81 -14.00 -8.76
N HIS A 14 24.61 -14.74 -8.01
CA HIS A 14 24.18 -15.94 -7.25
C HIS A 14 24.05 -15.65 -5.74
N GLU A 15 24.37 -14.46 -5.30
CA GLU A 15 24.21 -14.05 -3.91
C GLU A 15 22.82 -13.42 -3.70
N VAL A 16 22.06 -14.00 -2.80
CA VAL A 16 20.71 -13.51 -2.48
C VAL A 16 20.81 -12.24 -1.64
N PRO A 17 20.27 -11.10 -2.09
CA PRO A 17 20.18 -9.89 -1.27
C PRO A 17 19.21 -10.08 -0.10
N ALA A 18 19.39 -9.34 0.98
CA ALA A 18 18.43 -9.31 2.08
C ALA A 18 17.04 -8.82 1.60
N PRO A 19 15.94 -9.32 2.22
CA PRO A 19 14.59 -8.88 1.86
C PRO A 19 14.39 -7.41 2.20
N GLY A 20 13.64 -6.71 1.35
CA GLY A 20 13.26 -5.30 1.57
C GLY A 20 12.03 -5.16 2.47
N SER A 21 11.74 -3.91 2.88
CA SER A 21 10.63 -3.58 3.80
C SER A 21 9.25 -4.05 3.33
N ALA A 22 9.00 -4.10 2.02
CA ALA A 22 7.72 -4.58 1.46
C ALA A 22 7.62 -6.12 1.34
N TYR A 23 8.68 -6.86 1.69
CA TYR A 23 8.70 -8.32 1.55
C TYR A 23 7.54 -9.03 2.28
N PRO A 24 7.23 -8.72 3.55
CA PRO A 24 6.12 -9.38 4.25
C PRO A 24 4.78 -9.21 3.54
N PHE A 25 4.52 -8.03 2.99
CA PHE A 25 3.32 -7.72 2.22
C PHE A 25 3.27 -8.52 0.91
N ILE A 26 4.34 -8.48 0.11
CA ILE A 26 4.41 -9.18 -1.18
C ILE A 26 4.26 -10.70 -0.99
N LYS A 27 4.93 -11.27 0.02
CA LYS A 27 4.86 -12.70 0.33
C LYS A 27 3.43 -13.14 0.62
N ARG A 28 2.71 -12.37 1.46
CA ARG A 28 1.32 -12.69 1.81
C ARG A 28 0.32 -12.41 0.69
N LEU A 29 0.56 -11.37 -0.11
CA LEU A 29 -0.22 -11.16 -1.34
C LEU A 29 -0.14 -12.38 -2.27
N LEU A 30 1.07 -12.84 -2.58
CA LEU A 30 1.27 -14.02 -3.44
C LEU A 30 0.74 -15.31 -2.80
N HIS A 31 0.71 -15.40 -1.46
CA HIS A 31 0.11 -16.54 -0.78
C HIS A 31 -1.39 -16.67 -1.05
N LEU A 32 -2.10 -15.59 -1.35
CA LEU A 32 -3.52 -15.64 -1.72
C LEU A 32 -3.78 -16.52 -2.95
N ASN A 33 -2.85 -16.60 -3.89
CA ASN A 33 -2.97 -17.48 -5.05
C ASN A 33 -3.01 -18.97 -4.66
N LYS A 34 -2.32 -19.33 -3.56
CA LYS A 34 -2.37 -20.71 -3.03
C LYS A 34 -3.70 -21.01 -2.34
N LEU A 35 -4.36 -19.98 -1.81
CA LEU A 35 -5.66 -20.08 -1.17
C LEU A 35 -6.81 -20.12 -2.18
N PHE A 36 -6.62 -19.46 -3.31
CA PHE A 36 -7.59 -19.36 -4.40
C PHE A 36 -6.98 -19.81 -5.74
N PRO A 37 -6.55 -21.10 -5.88
CA PRO A 37 -5.76 -21.56 -7.02
C PRO A 37 -6.52 -21.46 -8.35
N GLU A 38 -7.85 -21.59 -8.34
CA GLU A 38 -8.69 -21.47 -9.54
C GLU A 38 -8.79 -20.03 -10.06
N HIS A 39 -8.50 -19.03 -9.23
CA HIS A 39 -8.66 -17.61 -9.55
C HIS A 39 -7.31 -16.89 -9.70
N SER A 40 -6.29 -17.34 -8.96
CA SER A 40 -4.97 -16.68 -8.90
C SER A 40 -5.08 -15.15 -8.85
N PRO A 41 -5.69 -14.58 -7.80
CA PRO A 41 -6.17 -13.19 -7.81
C PRO A 41 -5.06 -12.13 -7.80
N VAL A 42 -3.81 -12.53 -7.60
CA VAL A 42 -2.68 -11.60 -7.44
C VAL A 42 -1.57 -11.91 -8.43
N GLU A 43 -1.09 -10.89 -9.10
CA GLU A 43 0.16 -10.90 -9.83
C GLU A 43 1.08 -9.79 -9.32
N VAL A 44 2.35 -10.12 -9.12
CA VAL A 44 3.41 -9.14 -8.83
C VAL A 44 4.38 -9.11 -9.99
N VAL A 45 4.63 -7.91 -10.51
CA VAL A 45 5.55 -7.69 -11.63
C VAL A 45 6.69 -6.79 -11.16
N MET A 46 7.93 -7.17 -11.48
CA MET A 46 9.09 -6.33 -11.20
C MET A 46 9.23 -5.28 -12.30
N LEU A 47 9.13 -4.00 -11.92
CA LEU A 47 9.40 -2.86 -12.80
C LEU A 47 10.66 -2.15 -12.29
N SER A 48 11.72 -2.06 -13.10
CA SER A 48 13.01 -1.57 -12.65
C SER A 48 13.70 -0.68 -13.67
N ARG A 49 14.35 0.37 -13.18
CA ARG A 49 15.28 1.21 -13.97
C ARG A 49 16.60 0.51 -14.31
N ASN A 50 16.90 -0.60 -13.67
CA ASN A 50 18.10 -1.35 -13.95
C ASN A 50 18.14 -1.85 -15.41
N ASP A 51 19.32 -2.08 -15.91
CA ASP A 51 19.50 -2.84 -17.14
C ASP A 51 19.25 -4.36 -16.89
N PRO A 52 19.01 -5.16 -17.95
CA PRO A 52 18.72 -6.58 -17.79
C PRO A 52 19.82 -7.40 -17.10
N VAL A 53 21.08 -7.00 -17.24
CA VAL A 53 22.20 -7.71 -16.60
C VAL A 53 22.21 -7.46 -15.10
N ALA A 54 22.08 -6.20 -14.68
CA ALA A 54 21.96 -5.84 -13.27
C ALA A 54 20.69 -6.44 -12.62
N GLY A 55 19.60 -6.59 -13.40
CA GLY A 55 18.34 -7.19 -12.94
C GLY A 55 18.40 -8.69 -12.69
N ARG A 56 19.37 -9.42 -13.26
CA ARG A 56 19.50 -10.88 -13.17
C ARG A 56 19.58 -11.36 -11.71
N ARG A 57 20.37 -10.69 -10.88
CA ARG A 57 20.51 -11.05 -9.46
C ARG A 57 19.18 -11.06 -8.73
N MET A 58 18.33 -10.06 -8.99
CA MET A 58 16.99 -9.98 -8.37
C MET A 58 16.11 -11.14 -8.82
N MET A 59 16.06 -11.44 -10.13
CA MET A 59 15.27 -12.56 -10.63
C MET A 59 15.76 -13.91 -10.07
N ASN A 60 17.07 -14.10 -9.96
CA ASN A 60 17.66 -15.31 -9.38
C ASN A 60 17.32 -15.48 -7.89
N SER A 61 16.97 -14.39 -7.18
CA SER A 61 16.65 -14.41 -5.76
C SER A 61 15.19 -14.78 -5.47
N MET A 62 14.28 -14.66 -6.44
CA MET A 62 12.85 -14.91 -6.23
C MET A 62 12.55 -16.33 -5.73
N PRO A 63 13.13 -17.42 -6.32
CA PRO A 63 12.92 -18.77 -5.83
C PRO A 63 13.40 -18.98 -4.39
N HIS A 64 14.50 -18.35 -3.98
CA HIS A 64 15.02 -18.45 -2.61
C HIS A 64 13.99 -17.96 -1.58
N TYR A 65 13.27 -16.89 -1.90
CA TYR A 65 12.24 -16.33 -1.03
C TYR A 65 10.85 -16.95 -1.22
N GLY A 66 10.73 -17.93 -2.14
CA GLY A 66 9.45 -18.55 -2.47
C GLY A 66 8.46 -17.55 -3.08
N LEU A 67 8.95 -16.52 -3.77
CA LEU A 67 8.14 -15.52 -4.45
C LEU A 67 7.91 -15.94 -5.91
N ASP A 68 6.64 -16.14 -6.27
CA ASP A 68 6.23 -16.44 -7.65
C ASP A 68 6.13 -15.13 -8.45
N ILE A 69 7.29 -14.51 -8.72
CA ILE A 69 7.45 -13.31 -9.54
C ILE A 69 8.21 -13.71 -10.81
N THR A 70 7.48 -13.92 -11.89
CA THR A 70 8.04 -14.45 -13.16
C THR A 70 8.17 -13.37 -14.24
N ARG A 71 7.53 -12.20 -14.06
CA ARG A 71 7.57 -11.10 -15.01
C ARG A 71 8.42 -9.94 -14.49
N ALA A 72 9.30 -9.43 -15.35
CA ALA A 72 10.16 -8.30 -15.03
C ALA A 72 10.39 -7.41 -16.26
N PHE A 73 10.34 -6.09 -16.06
CA PHE A 73 10.68 -5.08 -17.05
C PHE A 73 11.93 -4.32 -16.57
N PHE A 74 13.01 -4.46 -17.28
CA PHE A 74 14.28 -3.75 -17.03
C PHE A 74 14.44 -2.68 -18.08
N LEU A 75 14.49 -1.40 -17.67
CA LEU A 75 14.22 -0.26 -18.53
C LEU A 75 15.43 0.65 -18.75
N SER A 76 16.62 0.24 -18.26
CA SER A 76 17.90 0.92 -18.51
C SER A 76 17.83 2.44 -18.29
N GLY A 77 17.33 2.86 -17.12
CA GLY A 77 17.22 4.25 -16.70
C GLY A 77 15.87 4.93 -16.95
N LYS A 78 15.00 4.36 -17.79
CA LYS A 78 13.66 4.92 -18.02
C LYS A 78 12.74 4.72 -16.80
N ALA A 79 11.79 5.65 -16.62
CA ALA A 79 10.77 5.57 -15.56
C ALA A 79 9.90 4.31 -15.73
N PRO A 80 9.74 3.49 -14.68
CA PRO A 80 8.99 2.24 -14.78
C PRO A 80 7.46 2.41 -14.68
N TYR A 81 6.97 3.39 -13.92
CA TYR A 81 5.54 3.54 -13.63
C TYR A 81 4.63 3.66 -14.87
N PRO A 82 5.02 4.23 -16.03
CA PRO A 82 4.14 4.24 -17.20
C PRO A 82 3.76 2.84 -17.72
N TYR A 83 4.60 1.84 -17.43
CA TYR A 83 4.35 0.45 -17.83
C TYR A 83 3.30 -0.27 -16.95
N MET A 84 2.85 0.35 -15.86
CA MET A 84 1.73 -0.15 -15.05
C MET A 84 0.49 -0.42 -15.89
N LYS A 85 0.21 0.44 -16.87
CA LYS A 85 -0.93 0.27 -17.79
C LYS A 85 -0.83 -1.00 -18.63
N ALA A 86 0.38 -1.38 -19.02
CA ALA A 86 0.60 -2.57 -19.86
C ALA A 86 0.33 -3.88 -19.10
N VAL A 87 0.45 -3.86 -17.77
CA VAL A 87 0.22 -5.02 -16.90
C VAL A 87 -1.02 -4.86 -16.01
N ASN A 88 -1.83 -3.82 -16.25
CA ASN A 88 -3.03 -3.51 -15.47
C ASN A 88 -2.76 -3.45 -13.94
N ALA A 89 -1.61 -2.91 -13.55
CA ALA A 89 -1.22 -2.80 -12.15
C ALA A 89 -2.02 -1.68 -11.45
N CYS A 90 -2.43 -1.94 -10.21
CA CYS A 90 -3.17 -1.02 -9.37
C CYS A 90 -2.33 -0.40 -8.24
N LEU A 91 -1.05 -0.74 -8.14
CA LEU A 91 -0.11 -0.18 -7.19
C LEU A 91 1.31 -0.28 -7.74
N TYR A 92 2.09 0.79 -7.62
CA TYR A 92 3.53 0.82 -7.85
C TYR A 92 4.26 1.16 -6.56
N LEU A 93 5.14 0.29 -6.12
CA LEU A 93 5.98 0.50 -4.92
C LEU A 93 7.43 0.71 -5.33
N SER A 94 8.05 1.78 -4.83
CA SER A 94 9.46 2.09 -5.06
C SER A 94 10.11 2.70 -3.82
N THR A 95 11.40 2.49 -3.65
CA THR A 95 12.24 3.19 -2.66
C THR A 95 12.78 4.53 -3.21
N ASN A 96 12.51 4.86 -4.46
CA ASN A 96 12.89 6.12 -5.07
C ASN A 96 11.76 7.15 -4.89
N LYS A 97 11.94 8.06 -3.94
CA LYS A 97 10.95 9.08 -3.58
C LYS A 97 10.54 9.96 -4.78
N GLU A 98 11.50 10.42 -5.57
CA GLU A 98 11.22 11.32 -6.70
C GLU A 98 10.42 10.60 -7.79
N GLU A 99 10.73 9.33 -8.06
CA GLU A 99 9.99 8.52 -9.02
C GLU A 99 8.54 8.29 -8.58
N VAL A 100 8.31 8.08 -7.27
CA VAL A 100 6.96 7.94 -6.73
C VAL A 100 6.20 9.26 -6.81
N LYS A 101 6.85 10.40 -6.51
CA LYS A 101 6.25 11.73 -6.65
C LYS A 101 5.83 12.01 -8.09
N ASP A 102 6.69 11.68 -9.06
CA ASP A 102 6.38 11.79 -10.49
C ASP A 102 5.20 10.89 -10.88
N ALA A 103 5.17 9.65 -10.40
CA ALA A 103 4.08 8.71 -10.69
C ALA A 103 2.74 9.25 -10.18
N ILE A 104 2.66 9.67 -8.92
CA ILE A 104 1.44 10.26 -8.31
C ILE A 104 1.00 11.52 -9.09
N SER A 105 1.93 12.42 -9.41
CA SER A 105 1.65 13.64 -10.18
C SER A 105 1.08 13.36 -11.58
N ASN A 106 1.39 12.20 -12.14
CA ASN A 106 0.87 11.72 -13.42
C ASN A 106 -0.36 10.79 -13.27
N GLY A 107 -0.97 10.74 -12.07
CA GLY A 107 -2.20 9.98 -11.82
C GLY A 107 -2.00 8.47 -11.70
N TYR A 108 -0.77 7.99 -11.45
CA TYR A 108 -0.53 6.57 -11.20
C TYR A 108 -0.60 6.28 -9.69
N PRO A 109 -1.29 5.20 -9.27
CA PRO A 109 -1.29 4.76 -7.88
C PRO A 109 0.10 4.26 -7.48
N ALA A 110 0.81 5.06 -6.68
CA ALA A 110 2.18 4.77 -6.32
C ALA A 110 2.47 5.09 -4.85
N GLY A 111 3.46 4.40 -4.27
CA GLY A 111 3.88 4.59 -2.89
C GLY A 111 5.39 4.45 -2.69
N HIS A 112 5.96 5.37 -1.90
CA HIS A 112 7.36 5.36 -1.49
C HIS A 112 7.53 4.48 -0.26
N VAL A 113 8.19 3.34 -0.43
CA VAL A 113 8.47 2.39 0.65
C VAL A 113 9.57 2.93 1.55
N LEU A 114 9.25 3.10 2.83
CA LEU A 114 10.22 3.55 3.83
C LEU A 114 11.07 2.37 4.33
N PRO A 115 12.33 2.63 4.74
CA PRO A 115 13.14 1.62 5.41
C PRO A 115 12.42 1.10 6.67
N CYS A 116 12.43 -0.23 6.84
CA CYS A 116 11.84 -0.90 8.00
C CYS A 116 12.65 -2.15 8.33
N SER A 117 12.84 -2.42 9.61
CA SER A 117 13.52 -3.62 10.12
C SER A 117 12.56 -4.73 10.55
N ALA A 118 11.25 -4.57 10.35
CA ALA A 118 10.26 -5.58 10.70
C ALA A 118 10.55 -6.91 10.01
N VAL A 119 10.54 -7.97 10.81
CA VAL A 119 10.74 -9.34 10.34
C VAL A 119 9.38 -9.96 10.02
N ASN A 120 9.32 -10.72 8.91
CA ASN A 120 8.12 -11.47 8.58
C ASN A 120 7.89 -12.61 9.60
N ASP A 121 6.68 -12.71 10.13
CA ASP A 121 6.25 -13.85 10.92
C ASP A 121 5.73 -14.95 9.97
N ASP A 122 6.52 -16.00 9.80
CA ASP A 122 6.16 -17.13 8.92
C ASP A 122 5.07 -18.04 9.51
N GLY A 123 4.78 -17.93 10.81
CA GLY A 123 3.69 -18.64 11.48
C GLY A 123 2.30 -18.05 11.21
N ASP A 124 2.25 -16.81 10.74
CA ASP A 124 1.01 -16.09 10.41
C ASP A 124 0.89 -15.87 8.91
N SER A 125 -0.16 -16.38 8.31
CA SER A 125 -0.44 -16.26 6.86
C SER A 125 -1.48 -15.20 6.51
N GLN A 126 -2.09 -14.54 7.52
CA GLN A 126 -3.11 -13.51 7.30
C GLN A 126 -2.46 -12.24 6.72
N LEU A 127 -3.03 -11.69 5.67
CA LEU A 127 -2.64 -10.42 5.11
C LEU A 127 -3.42 -9.27 5.79
N ARG A 128 -2.74 -8.48 6.63
CA ARG A 128 -3.29 -7.28 7.24
C ARG A 128 -2.74 -6.04 6.54
N ILE A 129 -3.64 -5.21 6.03
CA ILE A 129 -3.31 -3.97 5.35
C ILE A 129 -3.97 -2.81 6.10
N ALA A 130 -3.19 -1.81 6.45
CA ALA A 130 -3.68 -0.59 7.06
C ALA A 130 -3.58 0.59 6.08
N PHE A 131 -4.61 1.43 6.06
CA PHE A 131 -4.66 2.64 5.24
C PHE A 131 -5.03 3.85 6.11
N ASP A 132 -4.41 4.98 5.84
CA ASP A 132 -5.07 6.25 6.14
C ASP A 132 -6.25 6.46 5.18
N PHE A 133 -7.12 7.39 5.51
CA PHE A 133 -8.31 7.69 4.72
C PHE A 133 -8.08 8.87 3.80
N ASP A 134 -7.83 10.06 4.35
CA ASP A 134 -7.64 11.31 3.62
C ASP A 134 -6.27 11.32 2.91
N GLY A 135 -6.24 11.77 1.66
CA GLY A 135 -5.00 11.77 0.87
C GLY A 135 -4.50 10.40 0.41
N VAL A 136 -5.17 9.30 0.81
CA VAL A 136 -4.82 7.92 0.46
C VAL A 136 -5.96 7.22 -0.28
N LEU A 137 -7.08 6.94 0.39
CA LEU A 137 -8.26 6.30 -0.20
C LEU A 137 -9.21 7.31 -0.82
N VAL A 138 -9.28 8.53 -0.26
CA VAL A 138 -10.04 9.66 -0.78
C VAL A 138 -9.11 10.85 -1.03
N ASP A 139 -9.63 11.89 -1.69
CA ASP A 139 -8.90 13.14 -1.91
C ASP A 139 -8.62 13.89 -0.60
N ASP A 140 -7.91 15.02 -0.71
CA ASP A 140 -7.52 15.88 0.41
C ASP A 140 -8.43 17.11 0.60
N GLU A 141 -9.68 17.06 0.08
CA GLU A 141 -10.63 18.16 0.15
C GLU A 141 -10.85 18.65 1.60
N ALA A 142 -10.97 17.69 2.53
CA ALA A 142 -11.22 17.98 3.93
C ALA A 142 -9.99 18.56 4.65
N GLU A 143 -8.79 18.12 4.28
CA GLU A 143 -7.52 18.60 4.86
C GLU A 143 -7.30 20.08 4.58
N SER A 144 -7.71 20.58 3.40
CA SER A 144 -7.64 22.00 3.06
C SER A 144 -8.43 22.86 4.07
N GLN A 145 -9.58 22.36 4.54
CA GLN A 145 -10.40 23.08 5.53
C GLN A 145 -9.74 23.13 6.91
N TYR A 146 -8.99 22.08 7.24
CA TYR A 146 -8.22 22.05 8.48
C TYR A 146 -7.07 23.07 8.46
N GLU A 147 -6.36 23.20 7.34
CA GLU A 147 -5.28 24.19 7.19
C GLU A 147 -5.78 25.62 7.25
N ASP A 148 -6.96 25.92 6.68
CA ASP A 148 -7.55 27.25 6.63
C ASP A 148 -8.09 27.74 7.99
N GLY A 149 -8.60 26.86 8.85
CA GLY A 149 -9.26 27.28 10.10
C GLY A 149 -9.23 26.26 11.23
N GLY A 150 -8.37 25.23 11.14
CA GLY A 150 -8.18 24.22 12.16
C GLY A 150 -9.40 23.30 12.34
N LEU A 151 -9.40 22.60 13.48
CA LEU A 151 -10.41 21.58 13.79
C LEU A 151 -11.87 22.11 13.78
N PRO A 152 -12.19 23.32 14.27
CA PRO A 152 -13.57 23.83 14.23
C PRO A 152 -14.10 24.00 12.80
N LEU A 153 -13.30 24.54 11.87
CA LEU A 153 -13.71 24.73 10.48
C LEU A 153 -13.85 23.38 9.78
N PHE A 154 -12.91 22.47 9.99
CA PHE A 154 -12.97 21.10 9.51
C PHE A 154 -14.27 20.40 9.96
N HIS A 155 -14.57 20.40 11.26
CA HIS A 155 -15.80 19.76 11.77
C HIS A 155 -17.07 20.39 11.19
N HIS A 156 -17.13 21.74 11.11
CA HIS A 156 -18.28 22.41 10.50
C HIS A 156 -18.47 22.01 9.04
N TYR A 157 -17.37 21.96 8.28
CA TYR A 157 -17.39 21.58 6.87
C TYR A 157 -17.84 20.13 6.69
N GLU A 158 -17.31 19.20 7.47
CA GLU A 158 -17.64 17.76 7.40
C GLU A 158 -19.11 17.51 7.76
N VAL A 159 -19.64 18.15 8.79
CA VAL A 159 -21.06 18.06 9.16
C VAL A 159 -21.97 18.60 8.06
N LYS A 160 -21.62 19.76 7.49
CA LYS A 160 -22.40 20.38 6.40
C LYS A 160 -22.42 19.51 5.13
N ASN A 161 -21.35 18.78 4.86
CA ASN A 161 -21.21 17.95 3.67
C ASN A 161 -21.35 16.45 3.94
N LYS A 162 -21.92 16.03 5.08
CA LYS A 162 -21.96 14.64 5.51
C LYS A 162 -22.59 13.68 4.49
N GLU A 163 -23.58 14.15 3.72
CA GLU A 163 -24.27 13.35 2.68
C GLU A 163 -23.54 13.41 1.31
N LYS A 164 -22.48 14.21 1.18
CA LYS A 164 -21.72 14.36 -0.05
C LYS A 164 -20.42 13.56 0.03
N PRO A 165 -20.30 12.44 -0.70
CA PRO A 165 -19.09 11.64 -0.67
C PRO A 165 -17.85 12.43 -1.09
N LEU A 166 -16.70 12.09 -0.53
CA LEU A 166 -15.39 12.53 -1.00
C LEU A 166 -15.06 11.82 -2.32
N LYS A 167 -14.14 12.39 -3.09
CA LYS A 167 -13.68 11.80 -4.35
C LYS A 167 -12.61 10.74 -4.10
N ASP A 168 -12.36 9.92 -5.11
CA ASP A 168 -11.32 8.91 -5.10
C ASP A 168 -9.93 9.52 -4.85
N GLY A 169 -9.21 8.92 -3.92
CA GLY A 169 -7.79 9.17 -3.69
C GLY A 169 -6.88 8.27 -4.53
N PRO A 170 -5.57 8.46 -4.43
CA PRO A 170 -4.59 7.78 -5.29
C PRO A 170 -4.59 6.25 -5.14
N LEU A 171 -4.94 5.70 -3.98
CA LEU A 171 -4.95 4.24 -3.76
C LEU A 171 -6.33 3.60 -3.88
N MET A 172 -7.35 4.32 -4.33
CA MET A 172 -8.67 3.72 -4.56
C MET A 172 -8.64 2.55 -5.55
N PRO A 173 -7.81 2.54 -6.64
CA PRO A 173 -7.67 1.38 -7.50
C PRO A 173 -7.16 0.12 -6.78
N LEU A 174 -6.22 0.26 -5.83
CA LEU A 174 -5.76 -0.84 -4.99
C LEU A 174 -6.88 -1.34 -4.07
N MET A 175 -7.57 -0.43 -3.39
CA MET A 175 -8.66 -0.76 -2.48
C MET A 175 -9.76 -1.57 -3.18
N GLN A 176 -10.17 -1.16 -4.39
CA GLN A 176 -11.15 -1.87 -5.19
C GLN A 176 -10.71 -3.31 -5.52
N ARG A 177 -9.42 -3.51 -5.86
CA ARG A 177 -8.88 -4.86 -6.13
C ARG A 177 -8.86 -5.73 -4.87
N ILE A 178 -8.51 -5.17 -3.73
CA ILE A 178 -8.51 -5.91 -2.45
C ILE A 178 -9.94 -6.25 -2.03
N SER A 179 -10.91 -5.34 -2.19
CA SER A 179 -12.33 -5.61 -1.94
C SER A 179 -12.86 -6.75 -2.81
N ASN A 180 -12.39 -6.89 -4.06
CA ASN A 180 -12.74 -8.03 -4.89
C ASN A 180 -12.19 -9.36 -4.33
N ILE A 181 -10.99 -9.35 -3.74
CA ILE A 181 -10.41 -10.53 -3.08
C ILE A 181 -11.21 -10.90 -1.82
N GLN A 182 -11.61 -9.91 -1.01
CA GLN A 182 -12.48 -10.15 0.16
C GLN A 182 -13.83 -10.76 -0.25
N ARG A 183 -14.40 -10.29 -1.36
CA ARG A 183 -15.64 -10.84 -1.91
C ARG A 183 -15.45 -12.28 -2.39
N LEU A 184 -14.35 -12.55 -3.10
CA LEU A 184 -13.97 -13.91 -3.49
C LEU A 184 -13.82 -14.84 -2.27
N GLU A 185 -13.21 -14.34 -1.18
CA GLU A 185 -13.08 -15.09 0.07
C GLU A 185 -14.45 -15.41 0.68
N LEU A 186 -15.37 -14.45 0.71
CA LEU A 186 -16.72 -14.63 1.22
C LEU A 186 -17.50 -15.68 0.41
N GLU A 187 -17.43 -15.62 -0.92
CA GLU A 187 -18.08 -16.57 -1.83
C GLU A 187 -17.54 -18.01 -1.66
N ASN A 188 -16.27 -18.14 -1.29
CA ASN A 188 -15.62 -19.43 -1.05
C ASN A 188 -15.60 -19.87 0.43
N SER A 189 -16.17 -19.08 1.35
CA SER A 189 -16.14 -19.34 2.80
C SER A 189 -16.69 -20.72 3.18
N ASN A 190 -17.69 -21.22 2.45
CA ASN A 190 -18.29 -22.55 2.66
C ASN A 190 -17.39 -23.70 2.17
N LYS A 191 -16.43 -23.44 1.30
CA LYS A 191 -15.49 -24.42 0.74
C LYS A 191 -14.18 -24.50 1.51
N VAL A 192 -13.80 -23.41 2.16
CA VAL A 192 -12.54 -23.27 2.89
C VAL A 192 -12.87 -23.14 4.37
N ASN A 193 -12.77 -24.23 5.11
CA ASN A 193 -12.98 -24.22 6.57
C ASN A 193 -11.82 -23.52 7.26
N ARG A 194 -11.82 -22.17 7.24
CA ARG A 194 -10.81 -21.32 7.88
C ARG A 194 -11.46 -20.53 9.02
N PRO A 195 -10.83 -20.56 10.21
CA PRO A 195 -11.34 -19.79 11.35
C PRO A 195 -11.14 -18.27 11.19
N GLU A 196 -10.18 -17.85 10.36
CA GLU A 196 -9.82 -16.45 10.18
C GLU A 196 -9.84 -16.04 8.71
N LYS A 197 -10.16 -14.75 8.45
CA LYS A 197 -10.08 -14.16 7.13
C LYS A 197 -8.65 -14.19 6.60
N ALA A 198 -8.48 -14.44 5.30
CA ALA A 198 -7.19 -14.37 4.62
C ALA A 198 -6.70 -12.92 4.49
N VAL A 199 -7.62 -11.98 4.27
CA VAL A 199 -7.32 -10.55 4.13
C VAL A 199 -8.10 -9.74 5.14
N ARG A 200 -7.39 -8.91 5.92
CA ARG A 200 -7.98 -7.90 6.82
C ARG A 200 -7.58 -6.51 6.39
N ILE A 201 -8.56 -5.62 6.31
CA ILE A 201 -8.37 -4.21 5.97
C ILE A 201 -8.71 -3.36 7.19
N SER A 202 -7.82 -2.45 7.53
CA SER A 202 -8.02 -1.50 8.61
C SER A 202 -7.84 -0.08 8.10
N ILE A 203 -8.73 0.81 8.49
CA ILE A 203 -8.62 2.25 8.23
C ILE A 203 -8.24 2.93 9.54
N ILE A 204 -7.14 3.70 9.54
CA ILE A 204 -6.61 4.42 10.69
C ILE A 204 -6.49 5.89 10.33
N THR A 205 -7.47 6.69 10.72
CA THR A 205 -7.55 8.12 10.36
C THR A 205 -7.46 9.02 11.59
N ALA A 206 -6.92 10.23 11.41
CA ALA A 206 -6.91 11.27 12.42
C ALA A 206 -8.29 11.90 12.67
N ARG A 207 -9.27 11.58 11.85
CA ARG A 207 -10.66 12.03 12.05
C ARG A 207 -11.22 11.56 13.38
N ASN A 208 -12.18 12.32 13.90
CA ASN A 208 -12.99 11.99 15.08
C ASN A 208 -14.42 12.47 14.87
N ALA A 209 -15.31 12.21 15.84
CA ALA A 209 -16.66 12.77 15.80
C ALA A 209 -16.59 14.32 15.87
N PRO A 210 -17.43 15.03 15.08
CA PRO A 210 -18.55 14.54 14.25
C PRO A 210 -18.17 14.20 12.79
N ALA A 211 -16.90 14.31 12.37
CA ALA A 211 -16.45 14.11 10.99
C ALA A 211 -16.57 12.63 10.52
N HIS A 212 -16.87 11.69 11.40
CA HIS A 212 -17.04 10.27 11.08
C HIS A 212 -18.24 9.99 10.16
N GLU A 213 -19.32 10.78 10.22
CA GLU A 213 -20.52 10.56 9.39
C GLU A 213 -20.18 10.63 7.89
N ARG A 214 -19.45 11.67 7.46
CA ARG A 214 -19.08 11.81 6.07
C ARG A 214 -18.14 10.67 5.62
N LEU A 215 -17.23 10.26 6.49
CA LEU A 215 -16.32 9.12 6.23
C LEU A 215 -17.14 7.84 5.98
N LEU A 216 -18.06 7.49 6.86
CA LEU A 216 -18.90 6.29 6.73
C LEU A 216 -19.79 6.33 5.48
N ASN A 217 -20.38 7.48 5.18
CA ASN A 217 -21.18 7.69 3.98
C ASN A 217 -20.33 7.57 2.72
N THR A 218 -19.09 8.09 2.73
CA THR A 218 -18.13 7.96 1.64
C THR A 218 -17.72 6.50 1.45
N MET A 219 -17.36 5.79 2.51
CA MET A 219 -17.03 4.35 2.44
C MET A 219 -18.17 3.56 1.80
N LYS A 220 -19.40 3.79 2.26
CA LYS A 220 -20.58 3.14 1.68
C LYS A 220 -20.78 3.45 0.21
N HIS A 221 -20.57 4.72 -0.20
CA HIS A 221 -20.73 5.15 -1.59
C HIS A 221 -19.66 4.51 -2.50
N LEU A 222 -18.41 4.43 -2.04
CA LEU A 222 -17.28 3.87 -2.77
C LEU A 222 -17.19 2.33 -2.68
N GLY A 223 -18.06 1.70 -1.89
CA GLY A 223 -18.04 0.25 -1.69
C GLY A 223 -16.80 -0.24 -0.93
N ILE A 224 -16.28 0.57 -0.03
CA ILE A 224 -15.15 0.22 0.84
C ILE A 224 -15.67 -0.58 2.02
N GLU A 225 -15.21 -1.82 2.16
CA GLU A 225 -15.46 -2.66 3.33
C GLU A 225 -14.16 -2.80 4.12
N ALA A 226 -14.12 -2.18 5.30
CA ALA A 226 -13.02 -2.33 6.25
C ALA A 226 -13.44 -3.25 7.40
N ASP A 227 -12.51 -4.10 7.85
CA ASP A 227 -12.71 -4.96 9.02
C ASP A 227 -12.59 -4.16 10.32
N GLU A 228 -11.79 -3.10 10.30
CA GLU A 228 -11.52 -2.25 11.45
C GLU A 228 -11.45 -0.77 11.04
N LEU A 229 -12.04 0.09 11.84
CA LEU A 229 -11.99 1.55 11.66
C LEU A 229 -11.53 2.20 12.97
N PHE A 230 -10.42 2.90 12.93
CA PHE A 230 -9.85 3.65 14.04
C PHE A 230 -9.97 5.15 13.79
N LEU A 231 -10.86 5.80 14.52
CA LEU A 231 -11.01 7.26 14.55
C LEU A 231 -10.14 7.81 15.67
N THR A 232 -8.89 8.14 15.37
CA THR A 232 -7.87 8.35 16.40
C THR A 232 -7.97 9.69 17.13
N GLY A 233 -8.50 10.73 16.46
CA GLY A 233 -8.68 12.05 17.08
C GLY A 233 -7.41 12.66 17.67
N GLY A 234 -6.25 12.36 17.09
CA GLY A 234 -4.95 12.85 17.54
C GLY A 234 -4.11 11.84 18.34
N ILE A 235 -4.63 10.63 18.59
CA ILE A 235 -3.80 9.53 19.10
C ILE A 235 -2.79 9.13 18.02
N GLU A 236 -1.53 8.95 18.39
CA GLU A 236 -0.49 8.50 17.47
C GLU A 236 -0.83 7.16 16.84
N LYS A 237 -0.87 7.10 15.51
CA LYS A 237 -1.18 5.89 14.74
C LYS A 237 -0.22 4.74 15.06
N LYS A 238 1.05 5.05 15.38
CA LYS A 238 2.06 4.06 15.80
C LYS A 238 1.55 3.14 16.91
N ASN A 239 0.86 3.66 17.92
CA ASN A 239 0.37 2.90 19.06
C ASN A 239 -0.65 1.81 18.63
N ILE A 240 -1.46 2.11 17.63
CA ILE A 240 -2.43 1.17 17.06
C ILE A 240 -1.70 0.16 16.17
N LEU A 241 -0.77 0.62 15.34
CA LEU A 241 0.00 -0.21 14.41
C LEU A 241 0.88 -1.24 15.15
N ASP A 242 1.47 -0.87 16.30
CA ASP A 242 2.26 -1.78 17.14
C ASP A 242 1.41 -2.95 17.71
N ILE A 243 0.10 -2.75 17.91
CA ILE A 243 -0.84 -3.79 18.34
C ILE A 243 -1.30 -4.65 17.17
N MET A 244 -1.69 -4.00 16.06
CA MET A 244 -2.24 -4.67 14.87
C MET A 244 -1.21 -5.45 14.08
N LYS A 245 0.04 -4.96 14.05
CA LYS A 245 1.17 -5.52 13.27
C LYS A 245 0.79 -5.79 11.81
N PRO A 246 0.33 -4.78 11.04
CA PRO A 246 0.02 -4.97 9.64
C PRO A 246 1.29 -5.24 8.82
N GLN A 247 1.14 -5.91 7.69
CA GLN A 247 2.25 -6.16 6.78
C GLN A 247 2.60 -4.95 5.94
N ILE A 248 1.69 -3.97 5.89
CA ILE A 248 1.93 -2.69 5.24
C ILE A 248 0.94 -1.63 5.76
N PHE A 249 1.41 -0.40 5.89
CA PHE A 249 0.61 0.77 6.22
C PHE A 249 0.85 1.89 5.21
N PHE A 250 -0.22 2.45 4.66
CA PHE A 250 -0.20 3.55 3.68
C PHE A 250 -0.73 4.83 4.32
N ASP A 251 0.04 5.92 4.21
CA ASP A 251 -0.33 7.24 4.74
C ASP A 251 0.31 8.33 3.86
N ASP A 252 -0.32 9.48 3.73
CA ASP A 252 0.21 10.63 3.00
C ASP A 252 1.12 11.52 3.84
N GLN A 253 1.18 11.32 5.17
CA GLN A 253 1.91 12.16 6.11
C GLN A 253 3.11 11.44 6.71
N LEU A 254 4.33 11.93 6.40
CA LEU A 254 5.58 11.42 6.98
C LEU A 254 5.62 11.52 8.50
N GLY A 255 4.90 12.48 9.10
CA GLY A 255 4.78 12.62 10.55
C GLY A 255 4.17 11.39 11.24
N HIS A 256 3.24 10.69 10.58
CA HIS A 256 2.67 9.43 11.05
C HIS A 256 3.55 8.23 10.74
N LEU A 257 4.15 8.23 9.55
CA LEU A 257 4.91 7.10 9.03
C LEU A 257 6.29 6.92 9.69
N THR A 258 7.01 8.03 9.91
CA THR A 258 8.39 7.97 10.45
C THR A 258 8.47 7.25 11.78
N PRO A 259 7.64 7.57 12.81
CA PRO A 259 7.68 6.83 14.06
C PRO A 259 7.17 5.38 13.94
N ALA A 260 6.28 5.09 13.00
CA ALA A 260 5.73 3.75 12.79
C ALA A 260 6.68 2.83 12.00
N SER A 261 7.51 3.39 11.11
CA SER A 261 8.37 2.62 10.19
C SER A 261 9.46 1.81 10.90
N GLU A 262 9.70 2.05 12.18
CA GLU A 262 10.61 1.25 12.99
C GLU A 262 10.16 -0.22 13.06
N ASN A 263 8.86 -0.46 13.27
CA ASN A 263 8.28 -1.79 13.50
C ASN A 263 7.25 -2.22 12.45
N THR A 264 6.75 -1.29 11.63
CA THR A 264 5.72 -1.54 10.63
C THR A 264 6.23 -1.15 9.25
N PRO A 265 6.10 -2.01 8.22
CA PRO A 265 6.37 -1.61 6.85
C PRO A 265 5.45 -0.47 6.42
N CYS A 266 6.03 0.72 6.22
CA CYS A 266 5.33 1.96 5.93
C CYS A 266 5.56 2.41 4.49
N VAL A 267 4.52 2.97 3.88
CA VAL A 267 4.53 3.49 2.53
C VAL A 267 3.95 4.90 2.51
N HIS A 268 4.76 5.84 2.07
CA HIS A 268 4.37 7.24 1.92
C HIS A 268 3.71 7.46 0.56
N ILE A 269 2.51 8.04 0.58
CA ILE A 269 1.77 8.48 -0.60
C ILE A 269 1.94 9.99 -0.74
N PRO A 270 2.84 10.49 -1.61
CA PRO A 270 3.11 11.91 -1.73
C PRO A 270 2.01 12.63 -2.52
N PHE A 271 0.80 12.64 -1.97
CA PHE A 271 -0.40 13.24 -2.55
C PHE A 271 -0.94 14.35 -1.64
N GLY A 272 -1.68 15.28 -2.24
CA GLY A 272 -2.43 16.29 -1.52
C GLY A 272 -1.60 17.49 -1.02
N ILE A 273 -2.30 18.35 -0.27
CA ILE A 273 -1.79 19.66 0.16
C ILE A 273 -0.57 19.56 1.09
N ARG A 274 -0.52 18.51 1.91
CA ARG A 274 0.60 18.23 2.83
C ARG A 274 1.90 17.83 2.12
N ASN A 275 1.86 17.58 0.81
CA ASN A 275 2.98 17.08 0.03
C ASN A 275 3.42 18.02 -1.11
N LYS A 276 2.92 19.24 -1.10
CA LYS A 276 3.29 20.30 -2.05
C LYS A 276 4.63 20.94 -1.74
#